data_791ca2842c5cf7ec22f469d79c7eaf30
#
_entry.id   791ca2842c5cf7ec22f469d79c7eaf30
#
_cell.length_a   1.000
_cell.length_b   1.000
_cell.length_c   1.000
_cell.angle_alpha   90.00
_cell.angle_beta   90.00
_cell.angle_gamma   90.00
#
_symmetry.space_group_name_H-M   'P 1'
#
loop_
_entity.id
_entity.type
_entity.pdbx_description
1 polymer ?
#
loop_
_entity_poly.entity_id
_entity_poly.type
_entity_poly.pdbx_seq_one_letter_code
_entity_poly.pdbx_strand_id
1 'polypeptide(L)'
;MSRGALFTLNHAQPSPPLPEPTARLGMIVAKRFAVRATTRNTIKRVIRESFRHHRLNLPAADYLVRLHGKIEPCSLTVLRQRVRQEVDSHFARALAGRPENKEQR
;
A
#
# COMPACT_ATOMS: atom_id res chain seq x y z
N MET A 1 3.36 -11.15 -0.05
CA MET A 1 2.41 -10.30 -0.80
C MET A 1 1.04 -10.32 -0.14
N SER A 2 0.39 -9.18 -0.10
CA SER A 2 -0.97 -9.07 0.42
C SER A 2 -1.88 -8.57 -0.70
N ARG A 3 -2.98 -9.26 -0.93
CA ARG A 3 -3.91 -8.90 -2.00
C ARG A 3 -5.31 -8.65 -1.44
N GLY A 4 -5.88 -7.51 -1.75
CA GLY A 4 -7.23 -7.16 -1.37
C GLY A 4 -8.12 -6.94 -2.59
N ALA A 5 -9.29 -6.36 -2.37
CA ALA A 5 -10.27 -6.15 -3.42
C ALA A 5 -9.76 -5.22 -4.53
N LEU A 6 -9.05 -4.17 -4.14
CA LEU A 6 -8.59 -3.16 -5.10
C LEU A 6 -7.07 -3.09 -5.22
N PHE A 7 -6.34 -3.43 -4.16
CA PHE A 7 -4.89 -3.21 -4.11
C PHE A 7 -4.12 -4.47 -3.77
N THR A 8 -2.88 -4.52 -4.25
CA THR A 8 -1.92 -5.49 -3.73
C THR A 8 -0.79 -4.72 -3.06
N LEU A 9 -0.21 -5.32 -2.04
CA LEU A 9 0.99 -4.81 -1.39
C LEU A 9 2.09 -5.85 -1.52
N ASN A 10 3.18 -5.47 -2.14
CA ASN A 10 4.39 -6.29 -2.23
C ASN A 10 5.52 -5.60 -1.50
N HIS A 11 6.49 -6.38 -1.03
CA HIS A 11 7.67 -5.78 -0.46
C HIS A 11 8.90 -6.59 -0.87
N ALA A 12 10.04 -5.91 -0.91
CA ALA A 12 11.30 -6.52 -1.30
C ALA A 12 12.44 -5.75 -0.66
N GLN A 13 13.54 -6.45 -0.41
CA GLN A 13 14.74 -5.78 0.08
C GLN A 13 15.39 -5.02 -1.06
N PRO A 14 15.90 -3.80 -0.79
CA PRO A 14 16.64 -3.06 -1.83
C PRO A 14 17.89 -3.81 -2.23
N SER A 15 18.27 -3.67 -3.50
CA SER A 15 19.47 -4.28 -4.01
C SER A 15 20.19 -3.25 -4.88
N PRO A 16 21.33 -2.71 -4.44
CA PRO A 16 22.05 -3.07 -3.22
C PRO A 16 21.36 -2.60 -1.95
N PRO A 17 21.73 -3.15 -0.79
CA PRO A 17 21.14 -2.70 0.47
C PRO A 17 21.42 -1.24 0.72
N LEU A 18 20.46 -0.57 1.36
CA LEU A 18 20.63 0.82 1.71
C LEU A 18 21.61 0.98 2.88
N PRO A 19 22.33 2.10 2.93
CA PRO A 19 23.23 2.35 4.07
C PRO A 19 22.49 2.36 5.39
N GLU A 20 21.28 2.89 5.41
CA GLU A 20 20.43 2.90 6.60
C GLU A 20 19.15 2.17 6.30
N PRO A 21 18.81 1.14 7.07
CA PRO A 21 17.56 0.43 6.85
C PRO A 21 16.36 1.37 7.05
N THR A 22 15.48 1.41 6.07
CA THR A 22 14.29 2.22 6.15
C THR A 22 13.20 1.63 5.26
N ALA A 23 11.95 1.92 5.61
CA ALA A 23 10.82 1.53 4.77
C ALA A 23 10.62 2.62 3.71
N ARG A 24 10.47 2.21 2.47
CA ARG A 24 10.23 3.12 1.35
C ARG A 24 8.96 2.70 0.63
N LEU A 25 8.27 3.67 0.02
CA LEU A 25 6.98 3.44 -0.63
C LEU A 25 7.06 3.73 -2.11
N GLY A 26 6.54 2.80 -2.92
CA GLY A 26 6.24 3.03 -4.32
C GLY A 26 4.76 2.79 -4.56
N MET A 27 4.20 3.46 -5.55
CA MET A 27 2.79 3.32 -5.87
C MET A 27 2.60 3.19 -7.36
N ILE A 28 1.69 2.30 -7.77
CA ILE A 28 1.27 2.18 -9.16
C ILE A 28 -0.25 2.33 -9.19
N VAL A 29 -0.73 3.44 -9.76
CA VAL A 29 -2.15 3.73 -9.88
C VAL A 29 -2.45 3.97 -11.36
N ALA A 30 -2.75 2.87 -12.07
CA ALA A 30 -2.91 2.92 -13.50
C ALA A 30 -4.18 3.65 -13.92
N LYS A 31 -4.07 4.41 -15.01
CA LYS A 31 -5.16 5.21 -15.53
C LYS A 31 -6.36 4.35 -15.92
N ARG A 32 -6.13 3.14 -16.39
CA ARG A 32 -7.22 2.25 -16.80
C ARG A 32 -8.13 1.83 -15.64
N PHE A 33 -7.62 1.89 -14.41
CA PHE A 33 -8.40 1.54 -13.23
C PHE A 33 -8.98 2.77 -12.52
N ALA A 34 -8.37 3.94 -12.73
CA ALA A 34 -8.83 5.19 -12.14
C ALA A 34 -8.64 6.28 -13.20
N VAL A 35 -9.68 6.49 -14.00
CA VAL A 35 -9.57 7.32 -15.21
C VAL A 35 -9.33 8.79 -14.90
N ARG A 36 -9.98 9.31 -13.86
CA ARG A 36 -9.86 10.74 -13.54
C ARG A 36 -8.60 11.03 -12.77
N ALA A 37 -7.94 12.12 -13.13
CA ALA A 37 -6.73 12.54 -12.44
C ALA A 37 -6.99 12.84 -10.96
N THR A 38 -8.13 13.45 -10.63
CA THR A 38 -8.49 13.74 -9.25
C THR A 38 -8.64 12.46 -8.44
N THR A 39 -9.19 11.42 -9.03
CA THR A 39 -9.32 10.11 -8.39
C THR A 39 -7.95 9.53 -8.09
N ARG A 40 -7.07 9.52 -9.08
CA ARG A 40 -5.72 8.99 -8.91
C ARG A 40 -4.93 9.76 -7.85
N ASN A 41 -5.05 11.09 -7.86
CA ASN A 41 -4.35 11.91 -6.87
C ASN A 41 -4.86 11.66 -5.46
N THR A 42 -6.16 11.49 -5.32
CA THR A 42 -6.77 11.18 -4.03
C THR A 42 -6.25 9.84 -3.50
N ILE A 43 -6.24 8.83 -4.37
CA ILE A 43 -5.74 7.50 -4.01
C ILE A 43 -4.29 7.58 -3.54
N LYS A 44 -3.44 8.25 -4.31
CA LYS A 44 -2.02 8.37 -3.95
C LYS A 44 -1.82 9.09 -2.62
N ARG A 45 -2.61 10.13 -2.38
CA ARG A 45 -2.52 10.87 -1.12
C ARG A 45 -2.88 9.99 0.07
N VAL A 46 -3.95 9.22 -0.06
CA VAL A 46 -4.39 8.33 1.03
C VAL A 46 -3.34 7.25 1.28
N ILE A 47 -2.77 6.67 0.23
CA ILE A 47 -1.72 5.66 0.39
C ILE A 47 -0.52 6.26 1.12
N ARG A 48 -0.09 7.46 0.76
CA ARG A 48 1.03 8.11 1.43
C ARG A 48 0.74 8.37 2.90
N GLU A 49 -0.47 8.81 3.22
CA GLU A 49 -0.85 9.05 4.61
C GLU A 49 -0.86 7.77 5.42
N SER A 50 -1.43 6.70 4.86
CA SER A 50 -1.45 5.40 5.53
C SER A 50 -0.03 4.90 5.77
N PHE A 51 0.83 4.99 4.75
CA PHE A 51 2.21 4.58 4.87
C PHE A 51 2.93 5.37 5.96
N ARG A 52 2.71 6.69 6.02
CA ARG A 52 3.35 7.53 7.01
C ARG A 52 2.96 7.10 8.43
N HIS A 53 1.70 6.73 8.63
CA HIS A 53 1.23 6.26 9.94
C HIS A 53 1.89 4.94 10.36
N HIS A 54 2.22 4.09 9.39
CA HIS A 54 2.75 2.76 9.71
C HIS A 54 4.27 2.66 9.56
N ARG A 55 4.89 3.64 8.95
CA ARG A 55 6.28 3.57 8.50
C ARG A 55 7.28 3.16 9.57
N LEU A 56 7.16 3.74 10.76
CA LEU A 56 8.14 3.47 11.82
C LEU A 56 8.03 2.06 12.37
N ASN A 57 6.88 1.43 12.19
CA ASN A 57 6.65 0.08 12.67
C ASN A 57 6.86 -0.98 11.60
N LEU A 58 6.99 -0.57 10.35
CA LEU A 58 7.19 -1.50 9.24
C LEU A 58 8.63 -1.95 9.16
N PRO A 59 8.87 -3.23 8.85
CA PRO A 59 10.25 -3.68 8.58
C PRO A 59 10.86 -2.87 7.45
N ALA A 60 12.16 -2.64 7.51
CA ALA A 60 12.87 -1.90 6.46
C ALA A 60 12.81 -2.69 5.17
N ALA A 61 12.20 -2.11 4.14
CA ALA A 61 12.04 -2.74 2.83
C ALA A 61 11.44 -1.72 1.88
N ASP A 62 11.42 -2.06 0.60
CA ASP A 62 10.67 -1.29 -0.38
C ASP A 62 9.27 -1.88 -0.46
N TYR A 63 8.27 -1.06 -0.25
CA TYR A 63 6.86 -1.46 -0.30
C TYR A 63 6.23 -0.89 -1.55
N LEU A 64 5.54 -1.73 -2.31
CA LEU A 64 4.86 -1.32 -3.52
C LEU A 64 3.37 -1.58 -3.37
N VAL A 65 2.57 -0.51 -3.44
CA VAL A 65 1.11 -0.60 -3.44
C VAL A 65 0.63 -0.41 -4.86
N ARG A 66 -0.10 -1.39 -5.36
CA ARG A 66 -0.56 -1.39 -6.74
C ARG A 66 -2.07 -1.52 -6.81
N LEU A 67 -2.71 -0.60 -7.52
CA LEU A 67 -4.14 -0.68 -7.79
C LEU A 67 -4.36 -1.68 -8.92
N HIS A 68 -5.16 -2.72 -8.67
CA HIS A 68 -5.46 -3.74 -9.67
C HIS A 68 -6.95 -3.85 -9.96
N GLY A 69 -7.78 -3.16 -9.21
CA GLY A 69 -9.22 -3.20 -9.40
C GLY A 69 -9.76 -1.85 -9.90
N LYS A 70 -10.81 -1.92 -10.71
CA LYS A 70 -11.41 -0.71 -11.25
C LYS A 70 -12.15 0.06 -10.16
N ILE A 71 -11.95 1.37 -10.14
CA ILE A 71 -12.65 2.24 -9.20
C ILE A 71 -14.03 2.57 -9.76
N GLU A 72 -15.06 2.16 -9.03
CA GLU A 72 -16.44 2.48 -9.40
C GLU A 72 -16.74 3.93 -9.06
N PRO A 73 -17.66 4.58 -9.80
CA PRO A 73 -18.00 5.96 -9.49
C PRO A 73 -18.50 6.11 -8.05
N CYS A 74 -17.93 7.07 -7.34
CA CYS A 74 -18.32 7.36 -5.97
C CYS A 74 -17.80 8.73 -5.60
N SER A 75 -18.25 9.27 -4.46
CA SER A 75 -17.76 10.55 -4.00
C SER A 75 -16.31 10.40 -3.51
N LEU A 76 -15.60 11.51 -3.46
CA LEU A 76 -14.22 11.49 -2.96
C LEU A 76 -14.17 11.08 -1.48
N THR A 77 -15.20 11.42 -0.70
CA THR A 77 -15.26 11.01 0.69
C THR A 77 -15.32 9.48 0.82
N VAL A 78 -16.20 8.86 0.03
CA VAL A 78 -16.33 7.40 0.03
C VAL A 78 -15.04 6.76 -0.48
N LEU A 79 -14.47 7.34 -1.53
CA LEU A 79 -13.22 6.83 -2.08
C LEU A 79 -12.10 6.84 -1.05
N ARG A 80 -11.95 7.95 -0.33
CA ARG A 80 -10.91 8.06 0.72
C ARG A 80 -11.10 6.99 1.79
N GLN A 81 -12.33 6.79 2.22
CA GLN A 81 -12.62 5.80 3.26
C GLN A 81 -12.27 4.39 2.80
N ARG A 82 -12.69 4.04 1.60
CA ARG A 82 -12.42 2.70 1.06
C ARG A 82 -10.94 2.44 0.87
N VAL A 83 -10.24 3.40 0.27
CA VAL A 83 -8.82 3.25 0.01
C VAL A 83 -8.07 3.16 1.33
N ARG A 84 -8.38 4.05 2.28
CA ARG A 84 -7.71 4.06 3.58
C ARG A 84 -7.90 2.75 4.31
N GLN A 85 -9.12 2.25 4.33
CA GLN A 85 -9.46 1.01 5.00
C GLN A 85 -8.68 -0.16 4.44
N GLU A 86 -8.64 -0.28 3.13
CA GLU A 86 -7.94 -1.40 2.51
C GLU A 86 -6.43 -1.28 2.67
N VAL A 87 -5.88 -0.08 2.44
CA VAL A 87 -4.44 0.12 2.52
C VAL A 87 -3.94 -0.04 3.95
N ASP A 88 -4.68 0.49 4.94
CA ASP A 88 -4.33 0.28 6.35
C ASP A 88 -4.31 -1.21 6.68
N SER A 89 -5.27 -1.97 6.14
CA SER A 89 -5.33 -3.40 6.34
C SER A 89 -4.09 -4.10 5.76
N HIS A 90 -3.65 -3.68 4.59
CA HIS A 90 -2.43 -4.25 3.98
C HIS A 90 -1.20 -3.98 4.83
N PHE A 91 -1.04 -2.74 5.31
CA PHE A 91 0.11 -2.42 6.13
C PHE A 91 0.05 -3.12 7.50
N ALA A 92 -1.15 -3.25 8.05
CA ALA A 92 -1.31 -3.99 9.30
C ALA A 92 -0.90 -5.45 9.13
N ARG A 93 -1.25 -6.07 8.00
CA ARG A 93 -0.83 -7.43 7.72
C ARG A 93 0.68 -7.53 7.53
N ALA A 94 1.29 -6.53 6.92
CA ALA A 94 2.73 -6.50 6.76
C ALA A 94 3.44 -6.48 8.10
N LEU A 95 2.88 -5.76 9.08
CA LEU A 95 3.41 -5.74 10.43
C LEU A 95 3.23 -7.08 11.12
N ALA A 96 2.01 -7.64 11.05
CA ALA A 96 1.68 -8.86 11.75
C ALA A 96 2.25 -10.08 11.05
N GLY A 97 2.39 -10.00 9.74
CA GLY A 97 2.81 -11.14 8.94
C GLY A 97 4.29 -11.32 8.85
N ARG A 98 5.04 -10.88 9.82
CA ARG A 98 6.47 -11.04 9.79
C ARG A 98 6.83 -12.50 9.77
N PRO A 99 7.99 -12.81 9.19
CA PRO A 99 8.32 -14.19 8.92
C PRO A 99 8.28 -15.13 10.09
N GLU A 100 8.32 -14.63 11.27
CA GLU A 100 8.21 -15.50 12.39
C GLU A 100 6.95 -16.28 12.35
N ASN A 101 6.04 -15.82 11.60
CA ASN A 101 4.87 -16.55 11.48
C ASN A 101 4.94 -17.57 10.52
N LYS A 102 5.80 -17.63 9.92
CA LYS A 102 5.74 -18.60 8.96
C LYS A 102 6.31 -19.75 9.33
N GLU A 103 6.47 -19.36 10.18
CA GLU A 103 6.77 -20.19 10.70
C GLU A 103 6.17 -20.96 11.08
N GLN A 104 5.80 -20.65 11.18
CA GLN A 104 5.33 -21.09 11.67
C GLN A 104 4.75 -21.84 11.44
N ARG A 105 4.67 -22.03 11.34
CA ARG A 105 4.27 -22.62 11.25
C ARG A 105 4.30 -23.29 11.13
#